data_a12afb01265ba3d818e7b70f9754bbdd
#
_entry.id   a12afb01265ba3d818e7b70f9754bbdd
#
_cell.length_a   1.000
_cell.length_b   1.000
_cell.length_c   1.000
_cell.angle_alpha   90.00
_cell.angle_beta   90.00
_cell.angle_gamma   90.00
#
_symmetry.space_group_name_H-M   'P 1'
#
loop_
_entity.id
_entity.type
_entity.pdbx_description
1 polymer ?
#
loop_
_entity_poly.entity_id
_entity_poly.type
_entity_poly.pdbx_seq_one_letter_code
_entity_poly.pdbx_strand_id
1 'polypeptide(L)'
;MINQTVLKEEFYIRYSMAGYEFDLRNEIWHLKKNLTINLSFLHDFLDKCYHEGFIHTLSYFAQEYKPETAHSLFRKVKSIILRYAIRSFSEHELICAYNNLQKNNYRNFSVFKGFLIKWNEFGYFGIDDNACEYLKKIKIPLIDIGDVVKRRDPNLGPFNDQEINIIVDGLERGRKEGVVSKQCYVLIRLYLMNGRRPTQLMSLKHRDVIKDERGFFLNIPRIKQRGYFFRGSFREVEITEEVWNILNEIIRNNISIVKESICEELDENLLNDLPIFLSTPQLAKVSEGIDFSEYLKNDFLHIGTGHARIWLKKFAKKMKIYTPRTGELLNIHPIRFRYTYGTLLARNGGRVDAIAFAMDHSSDTSVGYYIKNLSDNVNVIDKAVERYLTDISDVFLGKRGYQGDLLQKTLTMDIKKENKNNRNCDSCQHFKVWGKEIK
;
A
#
# COMPACT_ATOMS: atom_id res chain seq x y z
N MET A 1 2.20 43.42 -32.34
CA MET A 1 3.43 42.65 -32.00
C MET A 1 3.45 42.12 -30.56
N ILE A 2 2.62 42.59 -29.65
CA ILE A 2 2.60 42.12 -28.24
C ILE A 2 1.91 40.74 -28.08
N ASN A 3 0.96 40.36 -28.93
CA ASN A 3 0.19 39.12 -28.79
C ASN A 3 0.90 37.83 -29.22
N GLN A 4 1.94 37.89 -30.06
CA GLN A 4 2.63 36.67 -30.51
C GLN A 4 3.68 36.15 -29.53
N THR A 5 4.24 37.00 -28.70
CA THR A 5 5.25 36.59 -27.67
C THR A 5 4.56 36.00 -26.48
N VAL A 6 3.43 36.54 -26.03
CA VAL A 6 2.64 36.00 -24.91
C VAL A 6 2.05 34.62 -25.22
N LEU A 7 1.51 34.43 -26.44
CA LEU A 7 1.00 33.14 -26.91
C LEU A 7 2.08 32.08 -27.04
N LYS A 8 3.34 32.44 -27.32
CA LYS A 8 4.48 31.50 -27.34
C LYS A 8 4.93 31.11 -25.95
N GLU A 9 4.83 31.97 -24.95
CA GLU A 9 5.21 31.64 -23.55
C GLU A 9 4.20 30.74 -22.91
N GLU A 10 2.90 30.93 -23.09
CA GLU A 10 1.85 30.05 -22.58
C GLU A 10 1.95 28.60 -23.10
N PHE A 11 2.56 28.41 -24.28
CA PHE A 11 2.70 27.10 -24.90
C PHE A 11 3.65 26.14 -24.11
N TYR A 12 4.61 26.66 -23.34
CA TYR A 12 5.56 25.88 -22.59
C TYR A 12 5.17 25.67 -21.12
N ILE A 13 4.28 26.49 -20.60
CA ILE A 13 3.83 26.39 -19.21
C ILE A 13 2.74 25.32 -19.09
N ARG A 14 2.90 24.48 -18.08
CA ARG A 14 1.99 23.37 -17.74
C ARG A 14 1.70 23.37 -16.25
N TYR A 15 0.60 22.72 -15.88
CA TYR A 15 0.20 22.54 -14.49
C TYR A 15 0.13 21.04 -14.16
N SER A 16 0.76 20.63 -13.06
CA SER A 16 0.63 19.28 -12.54
C SER A 16 -0.81 19.02 -12.07
N MET A 17 -1.20 17.78 -11.92
CA MET A 17 -2.52 17.43 -11.35
C MET A 17 -2.74 18.00 -9.93
N ALA A 18 -1.68 18.43 -9.23
CA ALA A 18 -1.74 19.10 -7.93
C ALA A 18 -1.77 20.63 -8.03
N GLY A 19 -1.87 21.20 -9.26
CA GLY A 19 -1.94 22.63 -9.50
C GLY A 19 -0.59 23.37 -9.49
N TYR A 20 0.53 22.65 -9.42
CA TYR A 20 1.87 23.27 -9.47
C TYR A 20 2.26 23.55 -10.91
N GLU A 21 2.68 24.80 -11.16
CA GLU A 21 3.20 25.23 -12.45
C GLU A 21 4.60 24.68 -12.72
N PHE A 22 4.85 24.27 -13.96
CA PHE A 22 6.18 23.90 -14.45
C PHE A 22 6.34 24.26 -15.92
N ASP A 23 7.56 24.69 -16.29
CA ASP A 23 7.91 25.07 -17.65
C ASP A 23 8.70 23.94 -18.32
N LEU A 24 8.29 23.56 -19.52
CA LEU A 24 8.91 22.48 -20.31
C LEU A 24 10.36 22.78 -20.71
N ARG A 25 10.77 24.06 -20.71
CA ARG A 25 12.14 24.51 -20.99
C ARG A 25 13.10 24.30 -19.81
N ASN A 26 12.54 24.12 -18.61
CA ASN A 26 13.33 23.95 -17.39
C ASN A 26 13.70 22.50 -17.19
N GLU A 27 14.93 22.24 -16.73
CA GLU A 27 15.38 20.91 -16.36
C GLU A 27 14.72 20.35 -15.10
N ILE A 28 14.22 21.24 -14.21
CA ILE A 28 13.61 20.85 -12.94
C ILE A 28 12.16 21.25 -12.94
N TRP A 29 11.28 20.24 -12.80
CA TRP A 29 9.85 20.44 -12.67
C TRP A 29 9.40 20.19 -11.24
N HIS A 30 8.71 21.14 -10.66
CA HIS A 30 8.06 21.00 -9.36
C HIS A 30 6.63 20.50 -9.55
N LEU A 31 6.38 19.22 -9.26
CA LEU A 31 5.03 18.66 -9.43
C LEU A 31 4.17 18.80 -8.18
N LYS A 32 4.82 18.97 -7.01
CA LYS A 32 4.24 19.12 -5.68
C LYS A 32 5.32 19.67 -4.75
N LYS A 33 4.96 20.21 -3.58
CA LYS A 33 5.87 20.91 -2.67
C LYS A 33 7.22 20.23 -2.41
N ASN A 34 7.30 18.91 -2.32
CA ASN A 34 8.56 18.18 -2.07
C ASN A 34 8.80 17.09 -3.12
N LEU A 35 8.29 17.29 -4.32
CA LEU A 35 8.38 16.29 -5.37
C LEU A 35 8.77 16.93 -6.68
N THR A 36 10.00 16.72 -7.08
CA THR A 36 10.59 17.28 -8.30
C THR A 36 11.01 16.19 -9.28
N ILE A 37 10.94 16.51 -10.57
CA ILE A 37 11.55 15.75 -11.65
C ILE A 37 12.76 16.54 -12.12
N ASN A 38 13.92 15.87 -12.23
CA ASN A 38 15.12 16.45 -12.78
C ASN A 38 15.48 15.76 -14.09
N LEU A 39 15.46 16.53 -15.17
CA LEU A 39 15.66 16.11 -16.57
C LEU A 39 17.11 16.22 -17.05
N SER A 40 18.06 16.69 -16.23
CA SER A 40 19.46 16.92 -16.64
C SER A 40 20.11 15.70 -17.30
N PHE A 41 19.69 14.46 -16.89
CA PHE A 41 20.22 13.24 -17.46
C PHE A 41 19.97 13.09 -18.98
N LEU A 42 19.00 13.81 -19.55
CA LEU A 42 18.70 13.76 -20.98
C LEU A 42 19.91 14.23 -21.79
N HIS A 43 20.61 15.27 -21.32
CA HIS A 43 21.77 15.84 -22.00
C HIS A 43 22.96 14.86 -22.08
N ASP A 44 23.10 13.98 -21.10
CA ASP A 44 24.20 13.04 -21.00
C ASP A 44 23.93 11.72 -21.73
N PHE A 45 22.66 11.33 -21.87
CA PHE A 45 22.30 9.96 -22.24
C PHE A 45 21.45 9.85 -23.51
N LEU A 46 20.75 10.91 -23.93
CA LEU A 46 19.92 10.90 -25.14
C LEU A 46 20.34 12.00 -26.10
N ASP A 47 20.33 11.71 -27.40
CA ASP A 47 20.57 12.71 -28.42
C ASP A 47 19.47 13.77 -28.41
N LYS A 48 19.84 15.01 -28.74
CA LYS A 48 18.94 16.19 -28.68
C LYS A 48 17.63 15.99 -29.45
N CYS A 49 17.66 15.23 -30.54
CA CYS A 49 16.47 14.95 -31.33
C CYS A 49 15.35 14.21 -30.57
N TYR A 50 15.68 13.49 -29.48
CA TYR A 50 14.72 12.79 -28.63
C TYR A 50 14.17 13.65 -27.49
N HIS A 51 14.81 14.78 -27.16
CA HIS A 51 14.44 15.57 -25.98
C HIS A 51 13.01 16.10 -26.03
N GLU A 52 12.59 16.64 -27.17
CA GLU A 52 11.26 17.20 -27.34
C GLU A 52 10.18 16.15 -27.09
N GLY A 53 10.24 15.01 -27.77
CA GLY A 53 9.27 13.93 -27.60
C GLY A 53 9.24 13.37 -26.19
N PHE A 54 10.42 13.21 -25.54
CA PHE A 54 10.52 12.80 -24.16
C PHE A 54 9.82 13.77 -23.20
N ILE A 55 10.16 15.05 -23.33
CA ILE A 55 9.65 16.14 -22.47
C ILE A 55 8.13 16.27 -22.60
N HIS A 56 7.61 16.32 -23.83
CA HIS A 56 6.18 16.44 -24.07
C HIS A 56 5.40 15.22 -23.61
N THR A 57 5.93 14.01 -23.84
CA THR A 57 5.29 12.78 -23.34
C THR A 57 5.27 12.73 -21.81
N LEU A 58 6.38 13.11 -21.17
CA LEU A 58 6.44 13.15 -19.69
C LEU A 58 5.50 14.22 -19.12
N SER A 59 5.39 15.39 -19.80
CA SER A 59 4.48 16.46 -19.35
C SER A 59 3.02 16.00 -19.34
N TYR A 60 2.61 15.22 -20.32
CA TYR A 60 1.28 14.60 -20.31
C TYR A 60 1.05 13.78 -19.04
N PHE A 61 2.00 12.91 -18.66
CA PHE A 61 1.87 12.14 -17.43
C PHE A 61 1.90 13.02 -16.17
N ALA A 62 2.63 14.13 -16.19
CA ALA A 62 2.68 15.07 -15.08
C ALA A 62 1.34 15.83 -14.88
N GLN A 63 0.60 16.08 -15.96
CA GLN A 63 -0.70 16.75 -15.94
C GLN A 63 -1.85 15.79 -15.59
N GLU A 64 -1.86 14.59 -16.19
CA GLU A 64 -2.99 13.65 -16.11
C GLU A 64 -2.93 12.72 -14.89
N TYR A 65 -1.76 12.55 -14.28
CA TYR A 65 -1.57 11.60 -13.19
C TYR A 65 -1.14 12.31 -11.91
N LYS A 66 -1.46 11.66 -10.77
CA LYS A 66 -0.97 12.15 -9.47
C LYS A 66 0.55 12.36 -9.51
N PRO A 67 1.07 13.43 -8.90
CA PRO A 67 2.50 13.75 -8.89
C PRO A 67 3.42 12.56 -8.55
N GLU A 68 3.02 11.75 -7.56
CA GLU A 68 3.77 10.57 -7.16
C GLU A 68 3.80 9.48 -8.25
N THR A 69 2.73 9.37 -9.02
CA THR A 69 2.64 8.40 -10.14
C THR A 69 3.53 8.86 -11.28
N ALA A 70 3.45 10.13 -11.67
CA ALA A 70 4.29 10.73 -12.72
C ALA A 70 5.77 10.66 -12.35
N HIS A 71 6.13 11.01 -11.12
CA HIS A 71 7.51 10.87 -10.63
C HIS A 71 7.99 9.42 -10.59
N SER A 72 7.14 8.47 -10.16
CA SER A 72 7.47 7.04 -10.19
C SER A 72 7.66 6.51 -11.61
N LEU A 73 6.84 6.97 -12.56
CA LEU A 73 6.97 6.66 -13.98
C LEU A 73 8.31 7.18 -14.50
N PHE A 74 8.61 8.46 -14.30
CA PHE A 74 9.87 9.06 -14.69
C PHE A 74 11.09 8.29 -14.16
N ARG A 75 11.10 7.98 -12.85
CA ARG A 75 12.19 7.22 -12.24
C ARG A 75 12.41 5.85 -12.89
N LYS A 76 11.33 5.15 -13.26
CA LYS A 76 11.40 3.84 -13.90
C LYS A 76 11.90 3.95 -15.32
N VAL A 77 11.41 4.92 -16.09
CA VAL A 77 11.86 5.20 -17.44
C VAL A 77 13.35 5.55 -17.44
N LYS A 78 13.76 6.52 -16.61
CA LYS A 78 15.16 6.88 -16.40
C LYS A 78 16.03 5.68 -16.02
N SER A 79 15.55 4.84 -15.08
CA SER A 79 16.27 3.63 -14.62
C SER A 79 16.53 2.65 -15.76
N ILE A 80 15.60 2.47 -16.70
CA ILE A 80 15.79 1.58 -17.84
C ILE A 80 16.78 2.18 -18.83
N ILE A 81 16.62 3.46 -19.19
CA ILE A 81 17.55 4.17 -20.10
C ILE A 81 18.99 4.05 -19.59
N LEU A 82 19.22 4.40 -18.32
CA LEU A 82 20.56 4.38 -17.73
C LEU A 82 21.14 2.97 -17.58
N ARG A 83 20.34 2.02 -17.14
CA ARG A 83 20.81 0.66 -16.85
C ARG A 83 21.17 -0.11 -18.10
N TYR A 84 20.45 0.08 -19.19
CA TYR A 84 20.67 -0.62 -20.44
C TYR A 84 21.36 0.27 -21.48
N ALA A 85 21.86 1.43 -21.05
CA ALA A 85 22.60 2.41 -21.87
C ALA A 85 21.90 2.74 -23.22
N ILE A 86 20.56 2.88 -23.16
CA ILE A 86 19.73 3.15 -24.34
C ILE A 86 20.01 4.57 -24.80
N ARG A 87 20.50 4.73 -26.03
CA ARG A 87 20.79 6.03 -26.64
C ARG A 87 19.82 6.41 -27.74
N SER A 88 19.19 5.42 -28.37
CA SER A 88 18.13 5.59 -29.35
C SER A 88 16.94 4.66 -29.04
N PHE A 89 15.78 4.93 -29.62
CA PHE A 89 14.62 4.06 -29.44
C PHE A 89 14.31 3.25 -30.72
N SER A 90 15.37 2.89 -31.46
CA SER A 90 15.26 1.99 -32.60
C SER A 90 14.82 0.60 -32.16
N GLU A 91 14.16 -0.13 -33.06
CA GLU A 91 13.73 -1.51 -32.80
C GLU A 91 14.91 -2.38 -32.31
N HIS A 92 16.08 -2.26 -32.94
CA HIS A 92 17.28 -3.01 -32.59
C HIS A 92 17.73 -2.77 -31.12
N GLU A 93 17.84 -1.51 -30.69
CA GLU A 93 18.22 -1.21 -29.29
C GLU A 93 17.18 -1.69 -28.28
N LEU A 94 15.89 -1.59 -28.62
CA LEU A 94 14.82 -2.08 -27.76
C LEU A 94 14.82 -3.60 -27.63
N ILE A 95 15.14 -4.34 -28.73
CA ILE A 95 15.37 -5.79 -28.71
C ILE A 95 16.56 -6.15 -27.81
N CYS A 96 17.68 -5.46 -27.97
CA CYS A 96 18.85 -5.66 -27.13
C CYS A 96 18.56 -5.43 -25.65
N ALA A 97 17.87 -4.34 -25.31
CA ALA A 97 17.47 -4.02 -23.94
C ALA A 97 16.55 -5.09 -23.35
N TYR A 98 15.59 -5.58 -24.14
CA TYR A 98 14.65 -6.62 -23.71
C TYR A 98 15.34 -7.97 -23.49
N ASN A 99 16.23 -8.39 -24.40
CA ASN A 99 16.94 -9.66 -24.30
C ASN A 99 17.89 -9.72 -23.08
N ASN A 100 18.44 -8.57 -22.68
CA ASN A 100 19.28 -8.45 -21.50
C ASN A 100 18.50 -8.13 -20.21
N LEU A 101 17.17 -8.15 -20.28
CA LEU A 101 16.31 -7.68 -19.18
C LEU A 101 16.33 -8.65 -17.99
N GLN A 102 16.77 -8.16 -16.84
CA GLN A 102 16.73 -8.91 -15.59
C GLN A 102 15.32 -8.91 -14.97
N LYS A 103 14.98 -10.00 -14.27
CA LYS A 103 13.65 -10.20 -13.65
C LYS A 103 13.21 -9.05 -12.74
N ASN A 104 14.11 -8.46 -11.97
CA ASN A 104 13.84 -7.33 -11.09
C ASN A 104 13.46 -6.03 -11.83
N ASN A 105 13.76 -5.95 -13.14
CA ASN A 105 13.46 -4.81 -13.99
C ASN A 105 12.22 -4.98 -14.88
N TYR A 106 11.57 -6.15 -14.89
CA TYR A 106 10.39 -6.40 -15.71
C TYR A 106 9.29 -5.33 -15.51
N ARG A 107 9.03 -4.97 -14.26
CA ARG A 107 8.05 -3.92 -13.94
C ARG A 107 8.46 -2.54 -14.44
N ASN A 108 9.74 -2.20 -14.37
CA ASN A 108 10.25 -0.92 -14.85
C ASN A 108 10.19 -0.88 -16.38
N PHE A 109 10.57 -1.96 -17.05
CA PHE A 109 10.47 -2.07 -18.50
C PHE A 109 9.02 -2.05 -19.00
N SER A 110 8.06 -2.63 -18.27
CA SER A 110 6.64 -2.53 -18.61
C SER A 110 6.15 -1.08 -18.59
N VAL A 111 6.62 -0.26 -17.64
CA VAL A 111 6.29 1.18 -17.58
C VAL A 111 7.01 1.93 -18.71
N PHE A 112 8.26 1.63 -18.97
CA PHE A 112 9.05 2.18 -20.07
C PHE A 112 8.39 1.91 -21.43
N LYS A 113 7.99 0.65 -21.68
CA LYS A 113 7.22 0.26 -22.86
C LYS A 113 5.95 1.13 -23.03
N GLY A 114 5.15 1.27 -21.96
CA GLY A 114 3.94 2.10 -22.00
C GLY A 114 4.23 3.59 -22.27
N PHE A 115 5.34 4.11 -21.76
CA PHE A 115 5.81 5.46 -22.01
C PHE A 115 6.16 5.66 -23.51
N LEU A 116 6.93 4.74 -24.11
CA LEU A 116 7.32 4.81 -25.50
C LEU A 116 6.14 4.67 -26.46
N ILE A 117 5.19 3.76 -26.16
CA ILE A 117 3.95 3.64 -26.96
C ILE A 117 3.18 4.95 -26.94
N LYS A 118 3.07 5.59 -25.76
CA LYS A 118 2.40 6.88 -25.62
C LYS A 118 3.12 8.01 -26.39
N TRP A 119 4.44 7.98 -26.38
CA TRP A 119 5.25 8.91 -27.16
C TRP A 119 4.97 8.78 -28.67
N ASN A 120 4.96 7.57 -29.22
CA ASN A 120 4.61 7.33 -30.61
C ASN A 120 3.18 7.78 -30.94
N GLU A 121 2.20 7.55 -30.04
CA GLU A 121 0.82 8.01 -30.19
C GLU A 121 0.71 9.55 -30.33
N PHE A 122 1.61 10.30 -29.72
CA PHE A 122 1.66 11.76 -29.86
C PHE A 122 2.32 12.23 -31.15
N GLY A 123 2.95 11.34 -31.93
CA GLY A 123 3.58 11.68 -33.21
C GLY A 123 4.88 12.47 -33.10
N TYR A 124 5.49 12.59 -31.90
CA TYR A 124 6.79 13.20 -31.78
C TYR A 124 7.90 12.30 -32.35
N PHE A 125 8.92 12.95 -32.92
CA PHE A 125 10.11 12.22 -33.40
C PHE A 125 10.74 11.38 -32.27
N GLY A 126 11.25 10.20 -32.64
CA GLY A 126 12.09 9.40 -31.78
C GLY A 126 11.74 7.91 -31.73
N ILE A 127 10.50 7.55 -32.01
CA ILE A 127 10.05 6.15 -32.01
C ILE A 127 9.32 5.89 -33.31
N ASP A 128 9.84 4.97 -34.11
CA ASP A 128 9.18 4.56 -35.34
C ASP A 128 8.06 3.54 -35.11
N ASP A 129 7.24 3.35 -36.12
CA ASP A 129 6.08 2.43 -36.04
C ASP A 129 6.52 0.98 -35.85
N ASN A 130 7.66 0.56 -36.41
CA ASN A 130 8.18 -0.80 -36.28
C ASN A 130 8.60 -1.07 -34.83
N ALA A 131 9.33 -0.12 -34.22
CA ALA A 131 9.71 -0.18 -32.81
C ALA A 131 8.47 -0.20 -31.90
N CYS A 132 7.46 0.59 -32.21
CA CYS A 132 6.20 0.60 -31.48
C CYS A 132 5.43 -0.71 -31.62
N GLU A 133 5.33 -1.27 -32.82
CA GLU A 133 4.71 -2.60 -33.03
C GLU A 133 5.46 -3.72 -32.32
N TYR A 134 6.80 -3.72 -32.36
CA TYR A 134 7.60 -4.65 -31.59
C TYR A 134 7.27 -4.56 -30.10
N LEU A 135 7.26 -3.34 -29.53
CA LEU A 135 6.91 -3.14 -28.14
C LEU A 135 5.50 -3.66 -27.82
N LYS A 136 4.51 -3.43 -28.68
CA LYS A 136 3.14 -3.93 -28.49
C LYS A 136 3.08 -5.46 -28.43
N LYS A 137 3.88 -6.15 -29.24
CA LYS A 137 3.95 -7.63 -29.30
C LYS A 137 4.66 -8.28 -28.11
N ILE A 138 5.59 -7.58 -27.43
CA ILE A 138 6.32 -8.13 -26.28
C ILE A 138 5.38 -8.41 -25.11
N LYS A 139 5.43 -9.63 -24.60
CA LYS A 139 4.80 -10.04 -23.34
C LYS A 139 5.85 -10.04 -22.22
N ILE A 140 5.77 -9.05 -21.34
CA ILE A 140 6.68 -8.98 -20.19
C ILE A 140 6.10 -9.86 -19.08
N PRO A 141 6.84 -10.87 -18.59
CA PRO A 141 6.39 -11.70 -17.49
C PRO A 141 6.36 -10.87 -16.21
N LEU A 142 5.20 -10.32 -15.90
CA LEU A 142 4.99 -9.61 -14.64
C LEU A 142 4.88 -10.63 -13.51
N ILE A 143 5.59 -10.38 -12.41
CA ILE A 143 5.41 -11.15 -11.17
C ILE A 143 3.95 -11.02 -10.75
N ASP A 144 3.29 -12.14 -10.55
CA ASP A 144 1.90 -12.19 -10.09
C ASP A 144 1.73 -11.37 -8.82
N ILE A 145 0.82 -10.40 -8.86
CA ILE A 145 0.46 -9.64 -7.67
C ILE A 145 -0.12 -10.62 -6.66
N GLY A 146 0.43 -10.67 -5.44
CA GLY A 146 0.00 -11.60 -4.41
C GLY A 146 0.74 -12.95 -4.39
N ASP A 147 1.68 -13.20 -5.29
CA ASP A 147 2.46 -14.44 -5.33
C ASP A 147 3.16 -14.74 -3.99
N VAL A 148 3.73 -13.74 -3.32
CA VAL A 148 4.34 -13.89 -1.98
C VAL A 148 3.34 -14.34 -0.90
N VAL A 149 2.07 -13.96 -1.05
CA VAL A 149 0.98 -14.40 -0.17
C VAL A 149 0.62 -15.84 -0.47
N LYS A 150 0.44 -16.17 -1.76
CA LYS A 150 0.12 -17.52 -2.23
C LYS A 150 1.17 -18.54 -1.82
N ARG A 151 2.45 -18.23 -1.99
CA ARG A 151 3.56 -19.11 -1.59
C ARG A 151 3.89 -19.09 -0.11
N ARG A 152 3.22 -18.26 0.69
CA ARG A 152 3.51 -18.04 2.11
C ARG A 152 5.01 -17.78 2.33
N ASP A 153 5.59 -16.92 1.49
CA ASP A 153 7.01 -16.59 1.52
C ASP A 153 7.47 -16.22 2.94
N PRO A 154 8.51 -16.86 3.52
CA PRO A 154 8.90 -16.65 4.90
C PRO A 154 9.41 -15.23 5.18
N ASN A 155 9.92 -14.53 4.16
CA ASN A 155 10.52 -13.21 4.33
C ASN A 155 9.60 -12.06 3.89
N LEU A 156 8.72 -12.30 2.92
CA LEU A 156 7.90 -11.26 2.29
C LEU A 156 6.39 -11.51 2.40
N GLY A 157 5.99 -12.76 2.64
CA GLY A 157 4.59 -13.18 2.77
C GLY A 157 4.00 -12.88 4.15
N PRO A 158 2.81 -13.43 4.45
CA PRO A 158 2.17 -13.29 5.75
C PRO A 158 3.00 -13.95 6.86
N PHE A 159 2.88 -13.44 8.07
CA PHE A 159 3.40 -14.11 9.26
C PHE A 159 2.56 -15.36 9.53
N ASN A 160 3.22 -16.43 10.02
CA ASN A 160 2.52 -17.56 10.59
C ASN A 160 2.18 -17.32 12.08
N ASP A 161 1.40 -18.22 12.68
CA ASP A 161 0.91 -18.05 14.05
C ASP A 161 2.08 -18.00 15.08
N GLN A 162 3.14 -18.77 14.86
CA GLN A 162 4.34 -18.72 15.72
C GLN A 162 5.07 -17.38 15.62
N GLU A 163 5.23 -16.84 14.41
CA GLU A 163 5.85 -15.52 14.21
C GLU A 163 5.01 -14.40 14.83
N ILE A 164 3.67 -14.49 14.76
CA ILE A 164 2.76 -13.53 15.43
C ILE A 164 2.97 -13.58 16.94
N ASN A 165 2.99 -14.77 17.54
CA ASN A 165 3.19 -14.92 18.98
C ASN A 165 4.55 -14.36 19.42
N ILE A 166 5.63 -14.66 18.70
CA ILE A 166 6.97 -14.10 19.00
C ILE A 166 7.00 -12.59 18.88
N ILE A 167 6.27 -12.00 17.90
CA ILE A 167 6.14 -10.54 17.77
C ILE A 167 5.41 -9.96 18.99
N VAL A 168 4.29 -10.57 19.40
CA VAL A 168 3.49 -10.10 20.54
C VAL A 168 4.28 -10.23 21.85
N ASP A 169 4.90 -11.37 22.11
CA ASP A 169 5.71 -11.60 23.31
C ASP A 169 6.90 -10.62 23.38
N GLY A 170 7.57 -10.41 22.24
CA GLY A 170 8.65 -9.44 22.14
C GLY A 170 8.16 -8.01 22.37
N LEU A 171 6.95 -7.69 21.92
CA LEU A 171 6.35 -6.37 22.07
C LEU A 171 6.01 -6.09 23.54
N GLU A 172 5.38 -7.03 24.23
CA GLU A 172 5.02 -6.92 25.65
C GLU A 172 6.26 -6.86 26.54
N ARG A 173 7.25 -7.73 26.28
CA ARG A 173 8.53 -7.70 26.98
C ARG A 173 9.24 -6.36 26.77
N GLY A 174 9.34 -5.89 25.53
CA GLY A 174 10.03 -4.63 25.23
C GLY A 174 9.33 -3.39 25.83
N ARG A 175 8.01 -3.44 26.03
CA ARG A 175 7.25 -2.42 26.74
C ARG A 175 7.60 -2.44 28.24
N LYS A 176 7.56 -3.61 28.88
CA LYS A 176 7.89 -3.79 30.30
C LYS A 176 9.32 -3.32 30.63
N GLU A 177 10.26 -3.63 29.74
CA GLU A 177 11.66 -3.26 29.87
C GLU A 177 11.96 -1.79 29.49
N GLY A 178 10.97 -1.04 28.97
CA GLY A 178 11.16 0.34 28.48
C GLY A 178 12.02 0.45 27.21
N VAL A 179 12.29 -0.66 26.54
CA VAL A 179 13.13 -0.72 25.34
C VAL A 179 12.38 -0.29 24.07
N VAL A 180 11.05 -0.49 24.04
CA VAL A 180 10.17 -0.14 22.94
C VAL A 180 9.42 1.15 23.26
N SER A 181 9.53 2.16 22.39
CA SER A 181 8.81 3.42 22.57
C SER A 181 7.29 3.20 22.45
N LYS A 182 6.51 4.07 23.13
CA LYS A 182 5.03 4.05 23.08
C LYS A 182 4.52 4.14 21.64
N GLN A 183 5.12 4.98 20.79
CA GLN A 183 4.75 5.12 19.38
C GLN A 183 4.98 3.81 18.60
N CYS A 184 6.13 3.14 18.82
CA CYS A 184 6.42 1.87 18.16
C CYS A 184 5.47 0.77 18.64
N TYR A 185 5.20 0.72 19.95
CA TYR A 185 4.26 -0.23 20.55
C TYR A 185 2.86 -0.09 19.93
N VAL A 186 2.29 1.12 19.97
CA VAL A 186 0.96 1.39 19.42
C VAL A 186 0.91 1.09 17.92
N LEU A 187 1.95 1.47 17.18
CA LEU A 187 2.00 1.19 15.74
C LEU A 187 1.93 -0.30 15.42
N ILE A 188 2.67 -1.14 16.16
CA ILE A 188 2.63 -2.59 15.98
C ILE A 188 1.27 -3.15 16.37
N ARG A 189 0.71 -2.72 17.51
CA ARG A 189 -0.65 -3.11 17.93
C ARG A 189 -1.70 -2.78 16.86
N LEU A 190 -1.65 -1.57 16.31
CA LEU A 190 -2.57 -1.15 15.25
C LEU A 190 -2.38 -1.97 13.95
N TYR A 191 -1.15 -2.31 13.60
CA TYR A 191 -0.92 -3.21 12.46
C TYR A 191 -1.50 -4.61 12.68
N LEU A 192 -1.31 -5.18 13.86
CA LEU A 192 -1.86 -6.49 14.22
C LEU A 192 -3.39 -6.49 14.21
N MET A 193 -4.01 -5.43 14.75
CA MET A 193 -5.47 -5.33 14.90
C MET A 193 -6.21 -5.14 13.56
N ASN A 194 -5.65 -4.39 12.63
CA ASN A 194 -6.42 -3.92 11.48
C ASN A 194 -5.70 -3.94 10.13
N GLY A 195 -4.43 -4.33 10.06
CA GLY A 195 -3.68 -4.48 8.82
C GLY A 195 -3.66 -3.24 7.92
N ARG A 196 -3.85 -2.02 8.46
CA ARG A 196 -3.91 -0.77 7.68
C ARG A 196 -2.60 -0.44 6.99
N ARG A 197 -2.68 0.38 5.93
CA ARG A 197 -1.50 0.83 5.21
C ARG A 197 -0.67 1.80 6.08
N PRO A 198 0.67 1.79 5.96
CA PRO A 198 1.52 2.71 6.73
C PRO A 198 1.09 4.18 6.61
N THR A 199 0.74 4.61 5.39
CA THR A 199 0.29 5.98 5.15
C THR A 199 -0.97 6.33 5.93
N GLN A 200 -1.89 5.38 6.14
CA GLN A 200 -3.12 5.61 6.90
C GLN A 200 -2.81 5.85 8.37
N LEU A 201 -2.00 4.97 8.98
CA LEU A 201 -1.66 5.10 10.40
C LEU A 201 -0.75 6.30 10.66
N MET A 202 0.24 6.58 9.77
CA MET A 202 1.11 7.74 9.90
C MET A 202 0.40 9.09 9.67
N SER A 203 -0.83 9.07 9.16
CA SER A 203 -1.65 10.27 8.94
C SER A 203 -2.66 10.54 10.04
N LEU A 204 -2.61 9.78 11.14
CA LEU A 204 -3.50 9.97 12.29
C LEU A 204 -3.16 11.26 13.03
N LYS A 205 -4.21 12.00 13.41
CA LYS A 205 -4.17 13.22 14.21
C LYS A 205 -4.81 12.97 15.59
N HIS A 206 -4.59 13.86 16.54
CA HIS A 206 -5.15 13.74 17.89
C HIS A 206 -6.68 13.58 17.86
N ARG A 207 -7.37 14.38 17.04
CA ARG A 207 -8.84 14.33 16.87
C ARG A 207 -9.38 13.02 16.32
N ASP A 208 -8.53 12.13 15.81
CA ASP A 208 -8.96 10.84 15.28
C ASP A 208 -9.12 9.78 16.38
N VAL A 209 -8.67 10.07 17.61
CA VAL A 209 -8.81 9.21 18.79
C VAL A 209 -10.09 9.55 19.51
N ILE A 210 -11.10 8.70 19.40
CA ILE A 210 -12.47 8.98 19.84
C ILE A 210 -12.85 8.04 20.99
N LYS A 211 -13.55 8.60 21.97
CA LYS A 211 -14.26 7.85 23.00
C LYS A 211 -15.69 8.35 23.05
N ASP A 212 -16.66 7.44 22.92
CA ASP A 212 -18.08 7.73 23.07
C ASP A 212 -18.76 6.61 23.87
N GLU A 213 -20.11 6.64 23.94
CA GLU A 213 -20.91 5.66 24.67
C GLU A 213 -20.76 4.23 24.13
N ARG A 214 -20.38 4.05 22.86
CA ARG A 214 -20.14 2.76 22.20
C ARG A 214 -18.79 2.15 22.59
N GLY A 215 -17.81 2.96 23.05
CA GLY A 215 -16.47 2.50 23.40
C GLY A 215 -15.35 3.41 22.91
N PHE A 216 -14.23 2.77 22.53
CA PHE A 216 -13.00 3.44 22.08
C PHE A 216 -12.78 3.21 20.60
N PHE A 217 -12.62 4.29 19.83
CA PHE A 217 -12.53 4.24 18.38
C PHE A 217 -11.34 5.03 17.85
N LEU A 218 -10.92 4.65 16.67
CA LEU A 218 -9.91 5.35 15.88
C LEU A 218 -10.48 5.65 14.49
N ASN A 219 -10.57 6.93 14.15
CA ASN A 219 -11.06 7.38 12.86
C ASN A 219 -9.92 7.41 11.85
N ILE A 220 -9.72 6.30 11.12
CA ILE A 220 -8.58 6.11 10.23
C ILE A 220 -8.86 6.71 8.85
N PRO A 221 -8.00 7.65 8.36
CA PRO A 221 -8.16 8.23 7.04
C PRO A 221 -8.02 7.16 5.95
N ARG A 222 -8.94 7.19 4.99
CA ARG A 222 -8.90 6.32 3.82
C ARG A 222 -7.95 6.90 2.77
N ILE A 223 -7.19 6.02 2.12
CA ILE A 223 -6.18 6.41 1.15
C ILE A 223 -6.41 5.64 -0.15
N LYS A 224 -6.13 6.29 -1.28
CA LYS A 224 -6.37 5.77 -2.63
C LYS A 224 -7.86 5.67 -3.04
N GLN A 225 -8.72 6.43 -2.40
CA GLN A 225 -10.10 6.58 -2.85
C GLN A 225 -10.13 7.56 -4.04
N ARG A 226 -10.87 7.21 -5.10
CA ARG A 226 -11.07 8.10 -6.25
C ARG A 226 -11.99 9.25 -5.83
N GLY A 227 -11.66 10.49 -6.24
CA GLY A 227 -12.49 11.67 -6.01
C GLY A 227 -12.41 12.27 -4.60
N TYR A 228 -11.54 11.77 -3.71
CA TYR A 228 -11.34 12.34 -2.38
C TYR A 228 -9.94 12.93 -2.22
N PHE A 229 -9.87 14.09 -1.57
CA PHE A 229 -8.61 14.68 -1.12
C PHE A 229 -7.99 13.88 0.02
N PHE A 230 -6.74 14.17 0.33
CA PHE A 230 -6.10 13.60 1.52
C PHE A 230 -6.93 13.91 2.78
N ARG A 231 -7.22 12.90 3.59
CA ARG A 231 -8.12 12.97 4.75
C ARG A 231 -9.57 13.43 4.42
N GLY A 232 -10.02 13.28 3.19
CA GLY A 232 -11.40 13.58 2.79
C GLY A 232 -12.41 12.44 3.06
N SER A 233 -11.95 11.27 3.49
CA SER A 233 -12.79 10.12 3.82
C SER A 233 -12.14 9.32 4.94
N PHE A 234 -12.95 8.78 5.85
CA PHE A 234 -12.47 8.06 7.03
C PHE A 234 -13.19 6.73 7.18
N ARG A 235 -12.59 5.88 8.00
CA ARG A 235 -13.21 4.66 8.50
C ARG A 235 -12.96 4.53 10.00
N GLU A 236 -14.04 4.47 10.76
CA GLU A 236 -13.99 4.18 12.18
C GLU A 236 -13.59 2.73 12.43
N VAL A 237 -12.73 2.50 13.39
CA VAL A 237 -12.25 1.18 13.82
C VAL A 237 -12.25 1.14 15.34
N GLU A 238 -12.89 0.14 15.91
CA GLU A 238 -12.86 -0.09 17.35
C GLU A 238 -11.44 -0.47 17.80
N ILE A 239 -10.98 0.10 18.90
CA ILE A 239 -9.69 -0.19 19.53
C ILE A 239 -9.91 -0.60 20.98
N THR A 240 -8.91 -1.27 21.58
CA THR A 240 -8.97 -1.62 22.99
C THR A 240 -8.73 -0.40 23.87
N GLU A 241 -9.28 -0.41 25.08
CA GLU A 241 -9.03 0.63 26.08
C GLU A 241 -7.53 0.82 26.35
N GLU A 242 -6.77 -0.26 26.37
CA GLU A 242 -5.31 -0.19 26.52
C GLU A 242 -4.65 0.66 25.41
N VAL A 243 -5.01 0.41 24.15
CA VAL A 243 -4.48 1.17 23.00
C VAL A 243 -4.92 2.62 23.07
N TRP A 244 -6.17 2.87 23.44
CA TRP A 244 -6.71 4.22 23.63
C TRP A 244 -5.94 4.98 24.72
N ASN A 245 -5.68 4.35 25.88
CA ASN A 245 -4.92 4.95 26.99
C ASN A 245 -3.50 5.35 26.54
N ILE A 246 -2.80 4.47 25.81
CA ILE A 246 -1.45 4.75 25.34
C ILE A 246 -1.45 5.87 24.28
N LEU A 247 -2.46 5.90 23.39
CA LEU A 247 -2.62 7.00 22.43
C LEU A 247 -2.79 8.34 23.16
N ASN A 248 -3.61 8.38 24.21
CA ASN A 248 -3.78 9.61 25.00
C ASN A 248 -2.50 10.02 25.76
N GLU A 249 -1.68 9.06 26.20
CA GLU A 249 -0.36 9.39 26.75
C GLU A 249 0.56 9.99 25.68
N ILE A 250 0.52 9.47 24.44
CA ILE A 250 1.27 10.03 23.31
C ILE A 250 0.76 11.45 23.00
N ILE A 251 -0.56 11.66 22.97
CA ILE A 251 -1.18 12.97 22.74
C ILE A 251 -0.72 13.99 23.77
N ARG A 252 -0.80 13.66 25.07
CA ARG A 252 -0.34 14.56 26.14
C ARG A 252 1.14 14.90 26.01
N ASN A 253 1.97 13.91 25.69
CA ASN A 253 3.39 14.13 25.49
C ASN A 253 3.68 15.01 24.25
N ASN A 254 2.96 14.81 23.15
CA ASN A 254 3.11 15.65 21.97
C ASN A 254 2.73 17.10 22.24
N ILE A 255 1.62 17.32 23.00
CA ILE A 255 1.18 18.65 23.41
C ILE A 255 2.26 19.35 24.26
N SER A 256 2.86 18.62 25.23
CA SER A 256 3.96 19.16 26.04
C SER A 256 5.15 19.59 25.17
N ILE A 257 5.62 18.70 24.30
CA ILE A 257 6.75 18.98 23.40
C ILE A 257 6.47 20.18 22.49
N VAL A 258 5.25 20.28 21.96
CA VAL A 258 4.88 21.41 21.09
C VAL A 258 4.83 22.71 21.88
N LYS A 259 4.20 22.73 23.06
CA LYS A 259 4.14 23.91 23.93
C LYS A 259 5.52 24.37 24.38
N GLU A 260 6.43 23.46 24.64
CA GLU A 260 7.83 23.80 25.02
C GLU A 260 8.63 24.35 23.81
N SER A 261 8.26 23.95 22.58
CA SER A 261 8.96 24.37 21.37
C SER A 261 8.44 25.68 20.77
N ILE A 262 7.19 26.04 21.07
CA ILE A 262 6.49 27.21 20.52
C ILE A 262 6.08 28.11 21.68
N CYS A 263 6.61 29.35 21.70
CA CYS A 263 6.35 30.31 22.75
C CYS A 263 4.96 30.97 22.67
N GLU A 264 4.04 30.45 21.89
CA GLU A 264 2.69 30.99 21.66
C GLU A 264 1.61 30.11 22.31
N GLU A 265 0.53 30.74 22.79
CA GLU A 265 -0.66 29.99 23.19
C GLU A 265 -1.33 29.36 21.97
N LEU A 266 -1.46 28.03 21.99
CA LEU A 266 -2.05 27.27 20.90
C LEU A 266 -3.53 27.04 21.18
N ASP A 267 -4.37 27.35 20.18
CA ASP A 267 -5.79 27.04 20.18
C ASP A 267 -6.00 25.50 20.25
N GLU A 268 -7.07 25.09 20.93
CA GLU A 268 -7.46 23.68 21.07
C GLU A 268 -7.65 22.99 19.71
N ASN A 269 -8.16 23.71 18.70
CA ASN A 269 -8.30 23.17 17.34
C ASN A 269 -6.95 22.83 16.72
N LEU A 270 -5.92 23.67 16.94
CA LEU A 270 -4.57 23.40 16.46
C LEU A 270 -3.96 22.19 17.17
N LEU A 271 -4.19 22.05 18.48
CA LEU A 271 -3.74 20.90 19.28
C LEU A 271 -4.41 19.60 18.81
N ASN A 272 -5.68 19.65 18.43
CA ASN A 272 -6.44 18.51 17.89
C ASN A 272 -5.94 18.10 16.49
N ASP A 273 -5.37 19.02 15.74
CA ASP A 273 -4.78 18.76 14.42
C ASP A 273 -3.36 18.21 14.45
N LEU A 274 -2.72 18.17 15.64
CA LEU A 274 -1.40 17.58 15.78
C LEU A 274 -1.38 16.09 15.39
N PRO A 275 -0.31 15.62 14.74
CA PRO A 275 -0.18 14.21 14.41
C PRO A 275 0.09 13.34 15.64
N ILE A 276 -0.47 12.14 15.69
CA ILE A 276 -0.11 11.12 16.70
C ILE A 276 1.37 10.79 16.62
N PHE A 277 1.89 10.62 15.39
CA PHE A 277 3.30 10.36 15.13
C PHE A 277 3.99 11.66 14.73
N LEU A 278 4.34 12.45 15.76
CA LEU A 278 4.94 13.78 15.61
C LEU A 278 6.41 13.68 15.20
N SER A 279 6.80 14.48 14.20
CA SER A 279 8.18 14.64 13.74
C SER A 279 8.88 15.78 14.50
N THR A 280 9.63 15.45 15.53
CA THR A 280 10.41 16.44 16.28
C THR A 280 11.45 17.20 15.43
N PRO A 281 12.12 16.58 14.40
CA PRO A 281 13.00 17.33 13.52
C PRO A 281 12.27 18.38 12.65
N GLN A 282 11.00 18.13 12.32
CA GLN A 282 10.21 19.13 11.58
C GLN A 282 9.67 20.21 12.52
N LEU A 283 9.35 19.84 13.76
CA LEU A 283 8.93 20.80 14.77
C LEU A 283 10.07 21.79 15.10
N ALA A 284 11.31 21.32 15.18
CA ALA A 284 12.47 22.18 15.41
C ALA A 284 12.64 23.30 14.36
N LYS A 285 12.21 23.06 13.12
CA LYS A 285 12.24 24.10 12.07
C LYS A 285 11.23 25.21 12.28
N VAL A 286 10.16 24.95 12.99
CA VAL A 286 9.14 25.96 13.32
C VAL A 286 9.73 27.01 14.27
N SER A 287 10.53 26.59 15.23
CA SER A 287 11.24 27.50 16.15
C SER A 287 12.27 28.39 15.44
N GLU A 288 12.61 28.13 14.18
CA GLU A 288 13.48 28.94 13.33
C GLU A 288 12.72 30.06 12.55
N GLY A 289 11.43 30.31 12.88
CA GLY A 289 10.64 31.40 12.33
C GLY A 289 9.66 31.01 11.20
N ILE A 290 9.36 29.72 11.07
CA ILE A 290 8.34 29.23 10.13
C ILE A 290 6.97 29.21 10.83
N ASP A 291 5.92 29.68 10.15
CA ASP A 291 4.55 29.66 10.67
C ASP A 291 4.10 28.24 11.02
N PHE A 292 3.82 28.01 12.29
CA PHE A 292 3.33 26.73 12.81
C PHE A 292 2.00 26.31 12.18
N SER A 293 1.09 27.25 12.01
CA SER A 293 -0.24 27.01 11.41
C SER A 293 -0.11 26.52 9.97
N GLU A 294 0.82 27.07 9.19
CA GLU A 294 1.13 26.64 7.83
C GLU A 294 1.71 25.21 7.82
N TYR A 295 2.65 24.93 8.73
CA TYR A 295 3.26 23.59 8.86
C TYR A 295 2.22 22.54 9.22
N LEU A 296 1.28 22.88 10.09
CA LEU A 296 0.22 21.98 10.51
C LEU A 296 -0.79 21.72 9.38
N LYS A 297 -1.22 22.79 8.68
CA LYS A 297 -2.13 22.70 7.51
C LYS A 297 -1.55 21.86 6.37
N ASN A 298 -0.25 21.91 6.17
CA ASN A 298 0.46 21.19 5.12
C ASN A 298 0.93 19.79 5.56
N ASP A 299 0.53 19.31 6.74
CA ASP A 299 0.87 17.98 7.29
C ASP A 299 2.38 17.70 7.42
N PHE A 300 3.23 18.74 7.55
CA PHE A 300 4.70 18.58 7.64
C PHE A 300 5.17 18.00 8.96
N LEU A 301 4.38 18.12 10.00
CA LEU A 301 4.71 17.61 11.33
C LEU A 301 4.52 16.09 11.44
N HIS A 302 3.97 15.42 10.41
CA HIS A 302 3.85 13.96 10.40
C HIS A 302 5.18 13.26 10.13
N ILE A 303 5.45 12.19 10.86
CA ILE A 303 6.54 11.27 10.53
C ILE A 303 6.22 10.55 9.21
N GLY A 304 7.18 10.51 8.30
CA GLY A 304 7.02 9.81 7.03
C GLY A 304 6.95 8.28 7.19
N THR A 305 6.29 7.60 6.25
CA THR A 305 6.11 6.14 6.25
C THR A 305 7.41 5.32 6.28
N GLY A 306 8.53 5.92 5.87
CA GLY A 306 9.86 5.32 5.99
C GLY A 306 10.25 5.02 7.43
N HIS A 307 9.87 5.89 8.37
CA HIS A 307 10.16 5.72 9.79
C HIS A 307 9.45 4.50 10.39
N ALA A 308 8.24 4.17 9.94
CA ALA A 308 7.55 2.94 10.36
C ALA A 308 8.41 1.70 10.10
N ARG A 309 9.05 1.61 8.92
CA ARG A 309 9.96 0.51 8.58
C ARG A 309 11.20 0.49 9.46
N ILE A 310 11.76 1.66 9.73
CA ILE A 310 12.94 1.80 10.60
C ILE A 310 12.60 1.34 12.01
N TRP A 311 11.46 1.75 12.57
CA TRP A 311 11.01 1.33 13.90
C TRP A 311 10.81 -0.18 13.99
N LEU A 312 10.12 -0.78 13.03
CA LEU A 312 9.90 -2.22 13.00
C LEU A 312 11.22 -3.01 12.90
N LYS A 313 12.15 -2.54 12.07
CA LYS A 313 13.49 -3.16 11.94
C LYS A 313 14.29 -3.03 13.24
N LYS A 314 14.26 -1.85 13.88
CA LYS A 314 14.91 -1.62 15.18
C LYS A 314 14.28 -2.49 16.27
N PHE A 315 12.96 -2.62 16.29
CA PHE A 315 12.23 -3.49 17.20
C PHE A 315 12.69 -4.94 17.06
N ALA A 316 12.64 -5.51 15.85
CA ALA A 316 13.07 -6.88 15.59
C ALA A 316 14.52 -7.13 16.09
N LYS A 317 15.44 -6.19 15.81
CA LYS A 317 16.84 -6.28 16.21
C LYS A 317 17.04 -6.17 17.72
N LYS A 318 16.41 -5.18 18.38
CA LYS A 318 16.54 -4.95 19.81
C LYS A 318 15.98 -6.10 20.65
N MET A 319 14.81 -6.63 20.22
CA MET A 319 14.14 -7.73 20.92
C MET A 319 14.63 -9.11 20.47
N LYS A 320 15.61 -9.16 19.54
CA LYS A 320 16.20 -10.42 19.01
C LYS A 320 15.13 -11.38 18.49
N ILE A 321 14.22 -10.88 17.65
CA ILE A 321 13.10 -11.66 17.13
C ILE A 321 13.56 -12.42 15.89
N TYR A 322 13.72 -13.74 16.04
CA TYR A 322 14.12 -14.65 14.96
C TYR A 322 12.92 -15.47 14.49
N THR A 323 12.84 -15.72 13.18
CA THR A 323 11.75 -16.53 12.61
C THR A 323 12.07 -18.03 12.76
N PRO A 324 11.13 -18.85 13.29
CA PRO A 324 11.31 -20.29 13.36
C PRO A 324 11.43 -20.96 11.98
N ARG A 325 10.97 -20.29 10.91
CA ARG A 325 10.99 -20.84 9.54
C ARG A 325 12.37 -20.88 8.92
N THR A 326 13.25 -19.95 9.25
CA THR A 326 14.58 -19.85 8.64
C THR A 326 15.71 -19.69 9.64
N GLY A 327 15.42 -19.45 10.92
CA GLY A 327 16.41 -19.15 11.94
C GLY A 327 17.01 -17.74 11.84
N GLU A 328 16.60 -16.94 10.86
CA GLU A 328 17.11 -15.59 10.64
C GLU A 328 16.32 -14.54 11.43
N LEU A 329 16.86 -13.30 11.50
CA LEU A 329 16.14 -12.18 12.09
C LEU A 329 14.84 -11.94 11.31
N LEU A 330 13.72 -11.92 12.01
CA LEU A 330 12.40 -11.79 11.40
C LEU A 330 12.28 -10.45 10.67
N ASN A 331 12.00 -10.50 9.38
CA ASN A 331 11.71 -9.31 8.58
C ASN A 331 10.33 -8.75 8.93
N ILE A 332 10.26 -7.89 9.95
CA ILE A 332 9.02 -7.22 10.35
C ILE A 332 8.79 -6.00 9.46
N HIS A 333 7.80 -6.10 8.56
CA HIS A 333 7.49 -5.07 7.59
C HIS A 333 5.97 -4.79 7.55
N PRO A 334 5.54 -3.51 7.40
CA PRO A 334 4.12 -3.15 7.45
C PRO A 334 3.23 -3.95 6.50
N ILE A 335 3.72 -4.26 5.28
CA ILE A 335 2.93 -4.99 4.30
C ILE A 335 2.66 -6.43 4.73
N ARG A 336 3.57 -7.05 5.50
CA ARG A 336 3.39 -8.41 6.03
C ARG A 336 2.26 -8.48 7.03
N PHE A 337 2.10 -7.49 7.91
CA PHE A 337 0.94 -7.39 8.81
C PHE A 337 -0.37 -7.35 8.03
N ARG A 338 -0.39 -6.58 6.93
CA ARG A 338 -1.56 -6.50 6.07
C ARG A 338 -1.86 -7.84 5.39
N TYR A 339 -0.84 -8.54 4.91
CA TYR A 339 -0.99 -9.87 4.34
C TYR A 339 -1.49 -10.87 5.40
N THR A 340 -0.93 -10.81 6.60
CA THR A 340 -1.35 -11.63 7.74
C THR A 340 -2.80 -11.38 8.10
N TYR A 341 -3.20 -10.12 8.25
CA TYR A 341 -4.57 -9.75 8.58
C TYR A 341 -5.57 -10.25 7.53
N GLY A 342 -5.28 -10.02 6.24
CA GLY A 342 -6.13 -10.52 5.16
C GLY A 342 -6.20 -12.05 5.09
N THR A 343 -5.10 -12.75 5.36
CA THR A 343 -5.05 -14.21 5.40
C THR A 343 -5.83 -14.76 6.61
N LEU A 344 -5.74 -14.12 7.77
CA LEU A 344 -6.51 -14.51 8.97
C LEU A 344 -8.02 -14.32 8.75
N LEU A 345 -8.42 -13.20 8.16
CA LEU A 345 -9.82 -12.98 7.81
C LEU A 345 -10.36 -14.06 6.86
N ALA A 346 -9.57 -14.43 5.87
CA ALA A 346 -9.93 -15.47 4.91
C ALA A 346 -9.98 -16.86 5.58
N ARG A 347 -9.02 -17.21 6.47
CA ARG A 347 -9.02 -18.46 7.26
C ARG A 347 -10.25 -18.60 8.13
N ASN A 348 -10.75 -17.50 8.67
CA ASN A 348 -11.94 -17.46 9.51
C ASN A 348 -13.25 -17.44 8.70
N GLY A 349 -13.21 -17.76 7.41
CA GLY A 349 -14.39 -17.84 6.56
C GLY A 349 -14.96 -16.49 6.13
N GLY A 350 -14.18 -15.40 6.25
CA GLY A 350 -14.64 -14.07 5.86
C GLY A 350 -15.00 -14.01 4.36
N ARG A 351 -16.18 -13.44 4.06
CA ARG A 351 -16.62 -13.20 2.67
C ARG A 351 -15.74 -12.17 1.98
N VAL A 352 -15.68 -12.22 0.65
CA VAL A 352 -14.84 -11.32 -0.17
C VAL A 352 -15.12 -9.85 0.13
N ASP A 353 -16.39 -9.48 0.19
CA ASP A 353 -16.86 -8.12 0.48
C ASP A 353 -16.47 -7.67 1.90
N ALA A 354 -16.63 -8.54 2.91
CA ALA A 354 -16.25 -8.28 4.29
C ALA A 354 -14.71 -8.10 4.44
N ILE A 355 -13.92 -8.94 3.78
CA ILE A 355 -12.46 -8.82 3.76
C ILE A 355 -12.04 -7.51 3.05
N ALA A 356 -12.64 -7.20 1.89
CA ALA A 356 -12.39 -5.95 1.17
C ALA A 356 -12.71 -4.73 2.06
N PHE A 357 -13.84 -4.77 2.74
CA PHE A 357 -14.26 -3.75 3.68
C PHE A 357 -13.28 -3.61 4.84
N ALA A 358 -12.94 -4.70 5.54
CA ALA A 358 -12.03 -4.69 6.69
C ALA A 358 -10.63 -4.19 6.31
N MET A 359 -10.14 -4.54 5.12
CA MET A 359 -8.83 -4.14 4.62
C MET A 359 -8.81 -2.76 3.93
N ASP A 360 -9.96 -2.08 3.83
CA ASP A 360 -10.08 -0.83 3.08
C ASP A 360 -9.59 -0.95 1.63
N HIS A 361 -10.04 -1.99 0.92
CA HIS A 361 -9.82 -2.15 -0.51
C HIS A 361 -10.88 -1.38 -1.30
N SER A 362 -10.47 -0.79 -2.42
CA SER A 362 -11.38 -0.12 -3.36
C SER A 362 -12.01 -1.08 -4.38
N SER A 363 -11.52 -2.33 -4.45
CA SER A 363 -12.08 -3.40 -5.30
C SER A 363 -11.82 -4.77 -4.69
N ASP A 364 -12.69 -5.72 -5.00
CA ASP A 364 -12.64 -7.10 -4.50
C ASP A 364 -11.55 -7.94 -5.17
N THR A 365 -11.02 -7.49 -6.33
CA THR A 365 -9.99 -8.21 -7.09
C THR A 365 -8.75 -8.54 -6.25
N SER A 366 -8.38 -7.63 -5.34
CA SER A 366 -7.21 -7.83 -4.46
C SER A 366 -7.44 -8.83 -3.33
N VAL A 367 -8.69 -9.17 -3.02
CA VAL A 367 -9.05 -10.11 -1.95
C VAL A 367 -8.82 -11.55 -2.39
N GLY A 368 -8.99 -11.84 -3.69
CA GLY A 368 -8.77 -13.16 -4.24
C GLY A 368 -7.41 -13.78 -3.94
N TYR A 369 -6.39 -12.95 -3.68
CA TYR A 369 -5.05 -13.43 -3.30
C TYR A 369 -4.99 -14.07 -1.91
N TYR A 370 -5.90 -13.69 -1.00
CA TYR A 370 -5.97 -14.25 0.35
C TYR A 370 -6.79 -15.52 0.41
N ILE A 371 -7.77 -15.67 -0.48
CA ILE A 371 -8.74 -16.78 -0.47
C ILE A 371 -8.26 -17.97 -1.28
N LYS A 372 -7.65 -17.73 -2.44
CA LYS A 372 -7.31 -18.79 -3.43
C LYS A 372 -6.32 -19.85 -2.94
N ASN A 373 -5.63 -19.65 -1.83
CA ASN A 373 -4.58 -20.57 -1.34
C ASN A 373 -4.66 -20.85 0.17
N LEU A 374 -5.85 -20.92 0.71
CA LEU A 374 -6.00 -21.45 2.06
C LEU A 374 -5.84 -22.98 1.98
N SER A 375 -4.73 -23.52 2.53
CA SER A 375 -4.57 -24.96 2.71
C SER A 375 -5.70 -25.56 3.55
N ASP A 376 -6.34 -24.75 4.36
CA ASP A 376 -7.50 -25.12 5.15
C ASP A 376 -8.76 -25.30 4.29
N ASN A 377 -8.86 -24.64 3.13
CA ASN A 377 -9.90 -24.91 2.14
C ASN A 377 -9.68 -26.23 1.41
N VAL A 378 -8.44 -26.69 1.27
CA VAL A 378 -8.16 -28.03 0.72
C VAL A 378 -8.77 -29.10 1.63
N ASN A 379 -8.56 -29.01 2.93
CA ASN A 379 -9.15 -29.94 3.89
C ASN A 379 -10.70 -29.90 3.94
N VAL A 380 -11.30 -28.72 3.73
CA VAL A 380 -12.77 -28.57 3.64
C VAL A 380 -13.29 -29.11 2.32
N ILE A 381 -12.57 -28.83 1.23
CA ILE A 381 -12.88 -29.36 -0.11
C ILE A 381 -12.66 -30.87 -0.12
N ASP A 382 -11.55 -31.38 0.42
CA ASP A 382 -11.26 -32.80 0.50
C ASP A 382 -12.32 -33.54 1.34
N LYS A 383 -12.73 -33.01 2.49
CA LYS A 383 -13.83 -33.58 3.28
C LYS A 383 -15.19 -33.53 2.58
N ALA A 384 -15.47 -32.45 1.83
CA ALA A 384 -16.68 -32.38 1.04
C ALA A 384 -16.63 -33.37 -0.14
N VAL A 385 -15.49 -33.40 -0.83
CA VAL A 385 -15.26 -34.33 -1.97
C VAL A 385 -15.19 -35.77 -1.49
N GLU A 386 -14.61 -36.07 -0.34
CA GLU A 386 -14.55 -37.40 0.28
C GLU A 386 -15.94 -38.00 0.49
N ARG A 387 -16.93 -37.22 0.95
CA ARG A 387 -18.32 -37.67 1.03
C ARG A 387 -18.88 -38.07 -0.32
N TYR A 388 -18.67 -37.28 -1.36
CA TYR A 388 -19.13 -37.58 -2.72
C TYR A 388 -18.38 -38.76 -3.33
N LEU A 389 -17.04 -38.84 -3.11
CA LEU A 389 -16.24 -39.97 -3.57
C LEU A 389 -16.62 -41.28 -2.87
N THR A 390 -16.99 -41.25 -1.60
CA THR A 390 -17.48 -42.41 -0.84
C THR A 390 -18.79 -42.90 -1.44
N ASP A 391 -19.74 -41.99 -1.72
CA ASP A 391 -21.02 -42.38 -2.35
C ASP A 391 -20.82 -42.91 -3.78
N ILE A 392 -19.94 -42.32 -4.58
CA ILE A 392 -19.57 -42.81 -5.91
C ILE A 392 -18.83 -44.14 -5.81
N SER A 393 -17.90 -44.30 -4.87
CA SER A 393 -17.18 -45.56 -4.63
C SER A 393 -18.12 -46.70 -4.23
N ASP A 394 -19.10 -46.42 -3.38
CA ASP A 394 -20.09 -47.41 -2.95
C ASP A 394 -21.01 -47.85 -4.11
N VAL A 395 -21.30 -46.96 -5.04
CA VAL A 395 -22.00 -47.29 -6.29
C VAL A 395 -21.12 -48.16 -7.22
N PHE A 396 -19.85 -47.78 -7.40
CA PHE A 396 -18.90 -48.55 -8.22
C PHE A 396 -18.59 -49.94 -7.63
N LEU A 397 -18.57 -50.06 -6.32
CA LEU A 397 -18.37 -51.35 -5.63
C LEU A 397 -19.64 -52.16 -5.48
N GLY A 398 -20.75 -51.71 -6.07
CA GLY A 398 -22.03 -52.42 -6.03
C GLY A 398 -22.70 -52.46 -4.67
N LYS A 399 -22.23 -51.66 -3.70
CA LYS A 399 -22.81 -51.61 -2.34
C LYS A 399 -24.09 -50.79 -2.27
N ARG A 400 -24.33 -49.90 -3.26
CA ARG A 400 -25.56 -49.12 -3.46
C ARG A 400 -25.96 -49.10 -4.93
N GLY A 401 -27.28 -49.23 -5.22
CA GLY A 401 -27.81 -49.07 -6.57
C GLY A 401 -27.71 -47.64 -7.06
N TYR A 402 -27.42 -47.43 -8.33
CA TYR A 402 -27.38 -46.10 -8.95
C TYR A 402 -28.79 -45.50 -8.98
N GLN A 403 -29.01 -44.47 -8.19
CA GLN A 403 -30.21 -43.62 -8.28
C GLN A 403 -29.80 -42.23 -8.75
N GLY A 404 -29.91 -42.00 -10.07
CA GLY A 404 -29.47 -40.73 -10.71
C GLY A 404 -30.12 -39.45 -10.16
N ASP A 405 -31.25 -39.55 -9.48
CA ASP A 405 -31.96 -38.42 -8.89
C ASP A 405 -31.42 -37.96 -7.54
N LEU A 406 -30.64 -38.78 -6.85
CA LEU A 406 -30.10 -38.43 -5.53
C LEU A 406 -28.97 -37.40 -5.62
N LEU A 407 -28.12 -37.46 -6.63
CA LEU A 407 -27.01 -36.53 -6.85
C LEU A 407 -27.52 -35.10 -7.12
N GLN A 408 -28.58 -34.95 -7.90
CA GLN A 408 -29.15 -33.64 -8.20
C GLN A 408 -29.93 -33.06 -7.02
N LYS A 409 -30.62 -33.87 -6.22
CA LYS A 409 -31.34 -33.42 -5.02
C LYS A 409 -30.41 -33.05 -3.89
N THR A 410 -29.30 -33.77 -3.68
CA THR A 410 -28.31 -33.44 -2.62
C THR A 410 -27.56 -32.16 -2.94
N LEU A 411 -27.13 -31.96 -4.18
CA LEU A 411 -26.49 -30.71 -4.63
C LEU A 411 -27.39 -29.47 -4.47
N THR A 412 -28.70 -29.62 -4.75
CA THR A 412 -29.65 -28.52 -4.61
C THR A 412 -30.08 -28.25 -3.17
N MET A 413 -30.08 -29.25 -2.28
CA MET A 413 -30.42 -29.07 -0.87
C MET A 413 -29.28 -28.46 -0.05
N ASP A 414 -28.02 -28.83 -0.29
CA ASP A 414 -26.88 -28.26 0.41
C ASP A 414 -26.64 -26.80 0.02
N ILE A 415 -26.78 -26.46 -1.25
CA ILE A 415 -26.74 -25.05 -1.71
C ILE A 415 -27.88 -24.21 -1.08
N LYS A 416 -29.08 -24.78 -0.89
CA LYS A 416 -30.18 -24.09 -0.23
C LYS A 416 -30.03 -23.99 1.30
N LYS A 417 -29.37 -24.93 1.96
CA LYS A 417 -29.06 -24.88 3.40
C LYS A 417 -27.97 -23.88 3.70
N GLU A 418 -26.89 -23.84 2.93
CA GLU A 418 -25.83 -22.85 3.09
C GLU A 418 -26.33 -21.41 2.85
N ASN A 419 -27.23 -21.22 1.86
CA ASN A 419 -27.82 -19.91 1.60
C ASN A 419 -28.86 -19.45 2.67
N LYS A 420 -29.45 -20.37 3.46
CA LYS A 420 -30.35 -20.00 4.56
C LYS A 420 -29.61 -19.68 5.85
N ASN A 421 -28.49 -20.35 6.13
CA ASN A 421 -27.69 -20.09 7.32
C ASN A 421 -26.81 -18.81 7.24
N ASN A 422 -26.62 -18.26 6.04
CA ASN A 422 -25.78 -17.07 5.80
C ASN A 422 -26.56 -15.74 5.83
N ARG A 423 -27.80 -15.71 6.30
CA ARG A 423 -28.59 -14.45 6.35
C ARG A 423 -28.50 -13.68 7.67
N ASN A 424 -27.88 -14.25 8.71
CA ASN A 424 -27.57 -13.52 9.93
C ASN A 424 -26.08 -13.23 9.98
N CYS A 425 -25.73 -11.98 9.71
CA CYS A 425 -24.36 -11.50 9.75
C CYS A 425 -23.95 -11.23 11.20
N ASP A 426 -23.66 -12.29 11.95
CA ASP A 426 -23.00 -12.21 13.27
C ASP A 426 -21.47 -12.10 13.16
N SER A 427 -20.93 -11.97 11.94
CA SER A 427 -19.49 -11.87 11.71
C SER A 427 -18.84 -10.61 12.28
N CYS A 428 -19.61 -9.60 12.66
CA CYS A 428 -19.08 -8.46 13.43
C CYS A 428 -18.72 -8.81 14.88
N GLN A 429 -19.28 -9.88 15.46
CA GLN A 429 -18.99 -10.26 16.85
C GLN A 429 -17.69 -11.08 17.00
N HIS A 430 -17.24 -11.78 15.96
CA HIS A 430 -16.00 -12.56 16.01
C HIS A 430 -14.71 -11.71 15.96
N PHE A 431 -14.80 -10.41 15.74
CA PHE A 431 -13.65 -9.50 15.85
C PHE A 431 -13.19 -9.25 17.30
N LYS A 432 -13.93 -9.71 18.30
CA LYS A 432 -13.60 -9.57 19.73
C LYS A 432 -12.51 -10.54 20.23
N VAL A 433 -12.13 -11.56 19.47
CA VAL A 433 -11.28 -12.66 19.92
C VAL A 433 -9.84 -12.24 20.27
N TRP A 434 -9.32 -11.17 19.67
CA TRP A 434 -7.93 -10.74 19.94
C TRP A 434 -7.78 -9.79 21.14
N GLY A 435 -8.87 -9.35 21.74
CA GLY A 435 -8.85 -8.44 22.90
C GLY A 435 -9.09 -9.09 24.25
N LYS A 436 -9.55 -10.36 24.30
CA LYS A 436 -10.02 -10.98 25.56
C LYS A 436 -9.21 -12.19 26.06
N GLU A 437 -8.29 -12.74 25.29
CA GLU A 437 -7.55 -13.97 25.68
C GLU A 437 -6.04 -13.77 25.90
N ILE A 438 -5.58 -12.55 26.15
CA ILE A 438 -4.22 -12.34 26.67
C ILE A 438 -4.36 -11.85 28.11
N LYS A 439 -4.64 -12.79 29.01
CA LYS A 439 -4.35 -12.64 30.45
C LYS A 439 -2.95 -13.11 30.73
#